data_4135e205e2e85001a97c5a32bb7b9ad3
#
_entry.id   4135e205e2e85001a97c5a32bb7b9ad3
#
_cell.length_a   1.000
_cell.length_b   1.000
_cell.length_c   1.000
_cell.angle_alpha   90.00
_cell.angle_beta   90.00
_cell.angle_gamma   90.00
#
_symmetry.space_group_name_H-M   'P 1'
#
loop_
_entity.id
_entity.type
_entity.pdbx_description
1 polymer ?
#
loop_
_entity_poly.entity_id
_entity_poly.type
_entity_poly.pdbx_seq_one_letter_code
_entity_poly.pdbx_strand_id
1 'polypeptide(L)'
;MMRAVVFVLALLISFPAHAADKPDPAALRDEAYQAAQLAMSSAAGAALSQLGARFSAGTDELARAVRARQDLAEAAARVDRQITQARATPDDAQATRIAALRAEADGLRTRIDAAEADLTQRFPAFAELAKPQPLSIAATQALLKDDEALALVFVARNDTFVWALTRDAVDWARAPVKRAVMVEKVKTLRAGLNPQAYALLRSGLRNFGEATVEGGEDAGRAPFDRRVAHDLYQALLQPLEKVVAGKTRLITIVNAPFDSLPMGVLVTAPPSGSDVEPADLRATPWLIRRQSLVSLPSVSSLRALRIGANPRIASEPFRGYGAPLLGPKPGAPPPEKINVASSGAVSSLYRGGALDRAAFDQLAPLPQTEGELKAIAAALGAATAGAVLKDDLSRFKVVAFATHGLLAGELSGLEEPALVFTPPETPSPDDNGLITASQAARLDLAADWVVLSACNTAGGDGAPGAEGFSGLARAFFYAGAKSLLVSHWPVRDDVAARMTTRMFASLRGDDRLAKAEAHRRVALDIIDDTRDASLAHPAVWAPFVVVGEGR
;
A
#
# COMPACT_ATOMS: atom_id res chain seq x y z
N MET A 1 -0.55 28.17 1.42
CA MET A 1 -0.81 27.71 2.79
C MET A 1 0.46 27.31 3.58
N MET A 2 1.65 27.78 3.20
CA MET A 2 2.95 27.40 3.80
C MET A 2 3.56 28.48 4.73
N ARG A 3 2.75 29.42 5.22
CA ARG A 3 3.20 30.53 6.10
C ARG A 3 2.63 30.51 7.54
N ALA A 4 1.75 29.57 7.85
CA ALA A 4 1.09 29.54 9.18
C ALA A 4 1.79 28.68 10.24
N VAL A 5 2.71 27.77 9.85
CA VAL A 5 3.38 26.85 10.80
C VAL A 5 4.65 27.45 11.41
N VAL A 6 5.18 28.53 10.86
CA VAL A 6 6.41 29.19 11.36
C VAL A 6 6.13 30.19 12.48
N PHE A 7 4.89 30.59 12.72
CA PHE A 7 4.56 31.65 13.67
C PHE A 7 4.26 31.19 15.12
N VAL A 8 4.11 29.90 15.36
CA VAL A 8 3.88 29.37 16.72
C VAL A 8 5.18 29.24 17.53
N LEU A 9 6.34 29.26 16.89
CA LEU A 9 7.63 29.16 17.58
C LEU A 9 8.27 30.52 17.98
N ALA A 10 7.67 31.64 17.58
CA ALA A 10 8.23 32.97 17.80
C ALA A 10 7.53 33.79 18.93
N LEU A 11 6.50 33.23 19.58
CA LEU A 11 5.74 33.95 20.62
C LEU A 11 6.12 33.58 22.05
N LEU A 12 7.27 32.95 22.28
CA LEU A 12 7.76 32.57 23.62
C LEU A 12 8.83 33.49 24.19
N ILE A 13 8.94 34.73 23.71
CA ILE A 13 9.87 35.68 24.30
C ILE A 13 9.08 36.94 24.70
N SER A 14 8.45 36.94 25.86
CA SER A 14 8.19 38.07 26.77
C SER A 14 7.02 37.78 27.73
N PHE A 15 7.23 36.87 28.69
CA PHE A 15 6.45 36.86 29.90
C PHE A 15 7.40 36.87 31.12
N PRO A 16 7.05 37.59 32.24
CA PRO A 16 7.92 37.67 33.41
C PRO A 16 8.10 36.26 34.00
N ALA A 17 9.32 35.98 34.46
CA ALA A 17 9.73 34.73 35.07
C ALA A 17 8.90 34.38 36.32
N HIS A 18 7.77 33.74 36.11
CA HIS A 18 7.33 32.72 37.05
C HIS A 18 8.18 31.48 36.74
N ALA A 19 8.72 30.85 37.77
CA ALA A 19 9.41 29.58 37.67
C ALA A 19 8.41 28.59 37.02
N ALA A 20 8.41 28.52 35.69
CA ALA A 20 7.64 27.53 34.96
C ALA A 20 8.25 26.18 35.35
N ASP A 21 7.48 25.35 36.03
CA ASP A 21 7.83 23.95 36.27
C ASP A 21 8.37 23.39 34.95
N LYS A 22 9.56 22.79 35.02
CA LYS A 22 10.13 22.16 33.83
C LYS A 22 9.07 21.18 33.30
N PRO A 23 8.67 21.29 32.01
CA PRO A 23 7.62 20.43 31.47
C PRO A 23 8.01 18.97 31.69
N ASP A 24 7.05 18.16 32.13
CA ASP A 24 7.24 16.73 32.37
C ASP A 24 7.78 16.06 31.09
N PRO A 25 8.95 15.39 31.16
CA PRO A 25 9.51 14.70 30.00
C PRO A 25 8.56 13.70 29.37
N ALA A 26 7.66 13.08 30.15
CA ALA A 26 6.65 12.16 29.64
C ALA A 26 5.57 12.89 28.83
N ALA A 27 5.12 14.05 29.30
CA ALA A 27 4.16 14.89 28.59
C ALA A 27 4.75 15.43 27.27
N LEU A 28 6.01 15.90 27.28
CA LEU A 28 6.69 16.35 26.07
C LEU A 28 6.87 15.22 25.04
N ARG A 29 7.18 14.01 25.50
CA ARG A 29 7.28 12.84 24.61
C ARG A 29 5.94 12.51 23.97
N ASP A 30 4.86 12.57 24.72
CA ASP A 30 3.51 12.33 24.22
C ASP A 30 3.08 13.40 23.21
N GLU A 31 3.33 14.67 23.51
CA GLU A 31 3.06 15.77 22.58
C GLU A 31 3.85 15.61 21.26
N ALA A 32 5.15 15.28 21.35
CA ALA A 32 5.97 15.02 20.16
C ALA A 32 5.47 13.83 19.34
N TYR A 33 5.00 12.77 19.99
CA TYR A 33 4.39 11.61 19.37
C TYR A 33 3.09 11.98 18.62
N GLN A 34 2.23 12.79 19.21
CA GLN A 34 1.01 13.28 18.58
C GLN A 34 1.31 14.24 17.41
N ALA A 35 2.29 15.15 17.58
CA ALA A 35 2.72 16.06 16.52
C ALA A 35 3.28 15.30 15.30
N ALA A 36 4.03 14.22 15.53
CA ALA A 36 4.53 13.35 14.45
C ALA A 36 3.37 12.70 13.66
N GLN A 37 2.33 12.22 14.34
CA GLN A 37 1.14 11.67 13.70
C GLN A 37 0.41 12.68 12.80
N LEU A 38 0.29 13.94 13.27
CA LEU A 38 -0.30 15.02 12.47
C LEU A 38 0.54 15.29 11.21
N ALA A 39 1.87 15.32 11.36
CA ALA A 39 2.79 15.56 10.24
C ALA A 39 2.83 14.39 9.23
N MET A 40 2.43 13.18 9.66
CA MET A 40 2.38 11.97 8.85
C MET A 40 0.98 11.67 8.29
N SER A 41 0.02 12.57 8.46
CA SER A 41 -1.35 12.33 7.97
C SER A 41 -1.35 11.97 6.48
N SER A 42 -1.98 10.85 6.14
CA SER A 42 -2.05 10.33 4.78
C SER A 42 -3.50 10.03 4.36
N ALA A 43 -3.77 10.02 3.06
CA ALA A 43 -5.08 9.66 2.54
C ALA A 43 -5.44 8.20 2.82
N ALA A 44 -4.45 7.29 2.85
CA ALA A 44 -4.67 5.90 3.22
C ALA A 44 -5.05 5.75 4.72
N GLY A 45 -4.43 6.56 5.60
CA GLY A 45 -4.80 6.62 7.01
C GLY A 45 -6.21 7.16 7.23
N ALA A 46 -6.59 8.20 6.46
CA ALA A 46 -7.95 8.73 6.47
C ALA A 46 -8.98 7.70 5.99
N ALA A 47 -8.67 6.93 4.94
CA ALA A 47 -9.51 5.86 4.42
C ALA A 47 -9.81 4.79 5.48
N LEU A 48 -8.78 4.29 6.17
CA LEU A 48 -8.95 3.31 7.23
C LEU A 48 -9.71 3.86 8.44
N SER A 49 -9.48 5.13 8.81
CA SER A 49 -10.22 5.76 9.91
C SER A 49 -11.71 5.87 9.58
N GLN A 50 -12.07 6.23 8.36
CA GLN A 50 -13.45 6.29 7.89
C GLN A 50 -14.09 4.90 7.85
N LEU A 51 -13.34 3.86 7.46
CA LEU A 51 -13.81 2.48 7.53
C LEU A 51 -14.14 2.06 8.96
N GLY A 52 -13.25 2.33 9.92
CA GLY A 52 -13.49 2.04 11.33
C GLY A 52 -14.72 2.76 11.87
N ALA A 53 -14.92 4.01 11.51
CA ALA A 53 -16.11 4.78 11.86
C ALA A 53 -17.40 4.15 11.28
N ARG A 54 -17.37 3.66 10.03
CA ARG A 54 -18.49 2.91 9.41
C ARG A 54 -18.83 1.65 10.20
N PHE A 55 -17.84 0.87 10.58
CA PHE A 55 -18.06 -0.36 11.36
C PHE A 55 -18.60 -0.09 12.77
N SER A 56 -18.15 0.99 13.42
CA SER A 56 -18.62 1.36 14.76
C SER A 56 -20.08 1.79 14.79
N ALA A 57 -20.58 2.31 13.71
CA ALA A 57 -21.92 2.92 13.66
C ALA A 57 -23.07 1.93 13.39
N GLY A 58 -22.78 0.72 12.94
CA GLY A 58 -23.70 -0.42 12.92
C GLY A 58 -25.00 -0.30 12.12
N THR A 59 -25.22 0.80 11.39
CA THR A 59 -26.42 0.99 10.60
C THR A 59 -26.14 1.08 9.10
N ASP A 60 -26.95 0.38 8.29
CA ASP A 60 -26.87 0.48 6.81
C ASP A 60 -27.08 1.91 6.31
N GLU A 61 -27.80 2.72 7.05
CA GLU A 61 -28.08 4.11 6.69
C GLU A 61 -26.84 4.99 6.76
N LEU A 62 -26.03 4.88 7.83
CA LEU A 62 -24.77 5.57 7.94
C LEU A 62 -23.77 5.09 6.89
N ALA A 63 -23.69 3.78 6.66
CA ALA A 63 -22.81 3.22 5.65
C ALA A 63 -23.13 3.79 4.25
N ARG A 64 -24.41 3.93 3.90
CA ARG A 64 -24.84 4.56 2.64
C ARG A 64 -24.50 6.05 2.59
N ALA A 65 -24.74 6.80 3.66
CA ALA A 65 -24.45 8.23 3.72
C ALA A 65 -22.94 8.52 3.59
N VAL A 66 -22.08 7.74 4.28
CA VAL A 66 -20.63 7.84 4.19
C VAL A 66 -20.16 7.51 2.77
N ARG A 67 -20.69 6.45 2.16
CA ARG A 67 -20.37 6.09 0.79
C ARG A 67 -20.74 7.19 -0.20
N ALA A 68 -21.94 7.74 -0.10
CA ALA A 68 -22.38 8.84 -0.96
C ALA A 68 -21.44 10.07 -0.87
N ARG A 69 -20.98 10.42 0.35
CA ARG A 69 -19.99 11.49 0.55
C ARG A 69 -18.64 11.14 -0.07
N GLN A 70 -18.19 9.88 0.05
CA GLN A 70 -16.93 9.40 -0.53
C GLN A 70 -16.97 9.48 -2.07
N ASP A 71 -18.06 9.02 -2.69
CA ASP A 71 -18.24 9.08 -4.15
C ASP A 71 -18.16 10.53 -4.68
N LEU A 72 -18.70 11.49 -3.93
CA LEU A 72 -18.58 12.92 -4.25
C LEU A 72 -17.13 13.41 -4.15
N ALA A 73 -16.39 12.99 -3.11
CA ALA A 73 -15.00 13.40 -2.92
C ALA A 73 -14.10 12.85 -4.03
N GLU A 74 -14.34 11.60 -4.46
CA GLU A 74 -13.62 11.01 -5.58
C GLU A 74 -13.96 11.66 -6.92
N ALA A 75 -15.23 12.01 -7.13
CA ALA A 75 -15.63 12.78 -8.30
C ALA A 75 -14.90 14.14 -8.35
N ALA A 76 -14.81 14.86 -7.22
CA ALA A 76 -14.08 16.11 -7.14
C ALA A 76 -12.59 15.92 -7.43
N ALA A 77 -11.96 14.87 -6.90
CA ALA A 77 -10.56 14.56 -7.16
C ALA A 77 -10.29 14.23 -8.65
N ARG A 78 -11.21 13.55 -9.32
CA ARG A 78 -11.12 13.32 -10.77
C ARG A 78 -11.15 14.64 -11.56
N VAL A 79 -12.09 15.52 -11.23
CA VAL A 79 -12.23 16.82 -11.90
C VAL A 79 -10.98 17.69 -11.67
N ASP A 80 -10.39 17.68 -10.46
CA ASP A 80 -9.16 18.42 -10.16
C ASP A 80 -7.95 17.88 -10.98
N ARG A 81 -7.86 16.55 -11.19
CA ARG A 81 -6.86 15.96 -12.09
C ARG A 81 -7.06 16.42 -13.54
N GLN A 82 -8.30 16.42 -14.04
CA GLN A 82 -8.62 16.89 -15.39
C GLN A 82 -8.27 18.38 -15.59
N ILE A 83 -8.50 19.22 -14.57
CA ILE A 83 -8.08 20.63 -14.59
C ILE A 83 -6.56 20.73 -14.69
N THR A 84 -5.84 19.90 -13.94
CA THR A 84 -4.37 19.90 -13.96
C THR A 84 -3.83 19.49 -15.32
N GLN A 85 -4.40 18.47 -15.94
CA GLN A 85 -4.02 18.01 -17.29
C GLN A 85 -4.36 19.06 -18.36
N ALA A 86 -5.57 19.64 -18.30
CA ALA A 86 -5.95 20.69 -19.25
C ALA A 86 -5.04 21.92 -19.19
N ARG A 87 -4.44 22.21 -18.03
CA ARG A 87 -3.45 23.30 -17.88
C ARG A 87 -2.08 22.98 -18.48
N ALA A 88 -1.74 21.70 -18.64
CA ALA A 88 -0.44 21.29 -19.19
C ALA A 88 -0.32 21.53 -20.70
N THR A 89 -1.42 21.68 -21.43
CA THR A 89 -1.49 21.96 -22.88
C THR A 89 -2.29 23.24 -23.13
N PRO A 90 -1.65 24.44 -23.15
CA PRO A 90 -2.37 25.71 -23.35
C PRO A 90 -2.91 25.83 -24.79
N ASP A 91 -4.25 25.90 -24.90
CA ASP A 91 -4.99 26.19 -26.12
C ASP A 91 -6.27 26.98 -25.74
N ASP A 92 -6.77 27.85 -26.60
CA ASP A 92 -7.95 28.67 -26.34
C ASP A 92 -9.22 27.81 -26.10
N ALA A 93 -9.33 26.65 -26.75
CA ALA A 93 -10.39 25.68 -26.49
C ALA A 93 -10.32 25.10 -25.06
N GLN A 94 -9.12 24.99 -24.49
CA GLN A 94 -8.91 24.50 -23.13
C GLN A 94 -9.36 25.51 -22.06
N ALA A 95 -9.33 26.80 -22.32
CA ALA A 95 -9.80 27.82 -21.37
C ALA A 95 -11.28 27.63 -21.02
N THR A 96 -12.12 27.39 -22.03
CA THR A 96 -13.55 27.12 -21.84
C THR A 96 -13.78 25.80 -21.09
N ARG A 97 -13.01 24.75 -21.42
CA ARG A 97 -13.08 23.46 -20.74
C ARG A 97 -12.66 23.58 -19.28
N ILE A 98 -11.57 24.30 -18.98
CA ILE A 98 -11.12 24.55 -17.60
C ILE A 98 -12.17 25.32 -16.80
N ALA A 99 -12.85 26.29 -17.41
CA ALA A 99 -13.94 27.03 -16.75
C ALA A 99 -15.10 26.10 -16.38
N ALA A 100 -15.52 25.22 -17.30
CA ALA A 100 -16.56 24.23 -17.06
C ALA A 100 -16.16 23.23 -15.94
N LEU A 101 -14.93 22.70 -15.99
CA LEU A 101 -14.42 21.79 -14.95
C LEU A 101 -14.32 22.45 -13.57
N ARG A 102 -13.99 23.75 -13.51
CA ARG A 102 -14.00 24.51 -12.24
C ARG A 102 -15.41 24.64 -11.67
N ALA A 103 -16.40 24.98 -12.51
CA ALA A 103 -17.78 25.04 -12.09
C ALA A 103 -18.29 23.69 -11.56
N GLU A 104 -17.92 22.58 -12.22
CA GLU A 104 -18.19 21.22 -11.76
C GLU A 104 -17.52 20.93 -10.41
N ALA A 105 -16.23 21.27 -10.24
CA ALA A 105 -15.50 21.11 -8.99
C ALA A 105 -16.16 21.88 -7.83
N ASP A 106 -16.59 23.12 -8.07
CA ASP A 106 -17.28 23.94 -7.06
C ASP A 106 -18.64 23.36 -6.69
N GLY A 107 -19.40 22.85 -7.67
CA GLY A 107 -20.64 22.13 -7.43
C GLY A 107 -20.46 20.85 -6.60
N LEU A 108 -19.40 20.09 -6.88
CA LEU A 108 -19.04 18.90 -6.09
C LEU A 108 -18.62 19.26 -4.66
N ARG A 109 -17.84 20.32 -4.46
CA ARG A 109 -17.47 20.82 -3.13
C ARG A 109 -18.69 21.19 -2.31
N THR A 110 -19.62 21.94 -2.88
CA THR A 110 -20.88 22.29 -2.21
C THR A 110 -21.68 21.05 -1.78
N ARG A 111 -21.73 20.03 -2.64
CA ARG A 111 -22.41 18.76 -2.31
C ARG A 111 -21.67 17.96 -1.24
N ILE A 112 -20.33 17.99 -1.22
CA ILE A 112 -19.52 17.38 -0.16
C ILE A 112 -19.80 18.05 1.19
N ASP A 113 -19.78 19.39 1.23
CA ASP A 113 -20.06 20.16 2.44
C ASP A 113 -21.47 19.87 3.00
N ALA A 114 -22.47 19.77 2.11
CA ALA A 114 -23.82 19.40 2.49
C ALA A 114 -23.89 17.95 3.04
N ALA A 115 -23.20 17.00 2.42
CA ALA A 115 -23.14 15.62 2.89
C ALA A 115 -22.42 15.50 4.24
N GLU A 116 -21.37 16.29 4.47
CA GLU A 116 -20.65 16.34 5.77
C GLU A 116 -21.52 16.95 6.87
N ALA A 117 -22.26 17.98 6.56
CA ALA A 117 -23.21 18.59 7.49
C ALA A 117 -24.33 17.60 7.88
N ASP A 118 -24.90 16.88 6.91
CA ASP A 118 -25.91 15.83 7.14
C ASP A 118 -25.35 14.70 8.01
N LEU A 119 -24.15 14.21 7.68
CA LEU A 119 -23.47 13.19 8.47
C LEU A 119 -23.20 13.65 9.92
N THR A 120 -22.76 14.90 10.10
CA THR A 120 -22.48 15.46 11.44
C THR A 120 -23.74 15.61 12.26
N GLN A 121 -24.84 16.00 11.63
CA GLN A 121 -26.13 16.20 12.29
C GLN A 121 -26.78 14.87 12.67
N ARG A 122 -26.81 13.91 11.74
CA ARG A 122 -27.50 12.63 11.93
C ARG A 122 -26.68 11.60 12.70
N PHE A 123 -25.36 11.67 12.60
CA PHE A 123 -24.43 10.70 13.16
C PHE A 123 -23.24 11.39 13.87
N PRO A 124 -23.48 12.10 14.98
CA PRO A 124 -22.43 12.88 15.65
C PRO A 124 -21.25 12.03 16.12
N ALA A 125 -21.50 10.81 16.62
CA ALA A 125 -20.45 9.88 17.03
C ALA A 125 -19.56 9.44 15.84
N PHE A 126 -20.12 9.31 14.65
CA PHE A 126 -19.37 9.07 13.43
C PHE A 126 -18.50 10.27 13.05
N ALA A 127 -19.06 11.48 13.10
CA ALA A 127 -18.34 12.70 12.74
C ALA A 127 -17.11 12.92 13.63
N GLU A 128 -17.19 12.54 14.89
CA GLU A 128 -16.07 12.57 15.85
C GLU A 128 -14.98 11.53 15.50
N LEU A 129 -15.38 10.32 15.10
CA LEU A 129 -14.47 9.24 14.69
C LEU A 129 -13.90 9.45 13.28
N ALA A 130 -14.63 10.12 12.39
CA ALA A 130 -14.20 10.39 11.00
C ALA A 130 -13.12 11.46 10.89
N LYS A 131 -12.92 12.28 11.92
CA LYS A 131 -11.78 13.20 12.02
C LYS A 131 -10.66 12.54 12.85
N PRO A 132 -9.68 11.88 12.20
CA PRO A 132 -8.64 11.17 12.94
C PRO A 132 -7.84 12.15 13.77
N GLN A 133 -8.08 12.14 15.07
CA GLN A 133 -7.24 12.86 16.04
C GLN A 133 -6.01 12.01 16.35
N PRO A 134 -4.84 12.63 16.53
CA PRO A 134 -3.66 11.91 17.00
C PRO A 134 -3.96 11.20 18.32
N LEU A 135 -3.48 9.99 18.45
CA LEU A 135 -3.61 9.23 19.69
C LEU A 135 -2.45 9.54 20.62
N SER A 136 -2.75 9.68 21.92
CA SER A 136 -1.70 9.69 22.93
C SER A 136 -0.97 8.33 22.98
N ILE A 137 0.21 8.31 23.59
CA ILE A 137 0.97 7.08 23.85
C ILE A 137 0.09 6.09 24.63
N ALA A 138 -0.54 6.51 25.71
CA ALA A 138 -1.40 5.66 26.52
C ALA A 138 -2.59 5.08 25.74
N ALA A 139 -3.25 5.91 24.91
CA ALA A 139 -4.35 5.46 24.07
C ALA A 139 -3.87 4.45 23.00
N THR A 140 -2.67 4.63 22.46
CA THR A 140 -2.07 3.68 21.50
C THR A 140 -1.71 2.36 22.20
N GLN A 141 -1.10 2.40 23.38
CA GLN A 141 -0.74 1.23 24.18
C GLN A 141 -1.97 0.39 24.54
N ALA A 142 -3.10 1.01 24.86
CA ALA A 142 -4.35 0.31 25.15
C ALA A 142 -4.89 -0.50 23.95
N LEU A 143 -4.49 -0.16 22.73
CA LEU A 143 -4.84 -0.90 21.52
C LEU A 143 -3.91 -2.08 21.25
N LEU A 144 -2.68 -2.08 21.77
CA LEU A 144 -1.70 -3.13 21.51
C LEU A 144 -1.99 -4.39 22.29
N LYS A 145 -1.69 -5.55 21.72
CA LYS A 145 -1.75 -6.85 22.38
C LYS A 145 -0.39 -7.19 22.98
N ASP A 146 -0.36 -8.20 23.86
CA ASP A 146 0.84 -8.58 24.61
C ASP A 146 2.01 -9.03 23.71
N ASP A 147 1.70 -9.61 22.55
CA ASP A 147 2.64 -10.09 21.55
C ASP A 147 3.06 -9.03 20.53
N GLU A 148 2.58 -7.80 20.64
CA GLU A 148 2.76 -6.73 19.66
C GLU A 148 3.68 -5.63 20.14
N ALA A 149 4.48 -5.11 19.21
CA ALA A 149 5.14 -3.82 19.31
C ALA A 149 4.71 -2.93 18.14
N LEU A 150 4.68 -1.62 18.36
CA LEU A 150 4.47 -0.62 17.31
C LEU A 150 5.72 0.25 17.21
N ALA A 151 6.21 0.44 15.99
CA ALA A 151 7.27 1.40 15.65
C ALA A 151 6.69 2.50 14.76
N LEU A 152 6.74 3.75 15.23
CA LEU A 152 6.44 4.95 14.45
C LEU A 152 7.75 5.60 14.02
N VAL A 153 8.00 5.71 12.71
CA VAL A 153 9.20 6.35 12.14
C VAL A 153 8.78 7.62 11.43
N PHE A 154 9.21 8.75 11.95
CA PHE A 154 8.98 10.07 11.36
C PHE A 154 10.27 10.66 10.82
N VAL A 155 10.40 10.69 9.50
CA VAL A 155 11.53 11.32 8.80
C VAL A 155 11.21 12.79 8.58
N ALA A 156 11.73 13.63 9.45
CA ALA A 156 11.66 15.07 9.30
C ALA A 156 12.81 15.59 8.41
N ARG A 157 12.86 16.88 8.14
CA ARG A 157 13.84 17.48 7.20
C ARG A 157 15.29 17.24 7.63
N ASN A 158 15.60 17.44 8.90
CA ASN A 158 16.97 17.43 9.44
C ASN A 158 17.28 16.23 10.32
N ASP A 159 16.26 15.59 10.88
CA ASP A 159 16.36 14.49 11.82
C ASP A 159 15.31 13.44 11.52
N THR A 160 15.53 12.23 12.01
CA THR A 160 14.55 11.15 12.02
C THR A 160 14.21 10.82 13.47
N PHE A 161 12.94 10.73 13.78
CA PHE A 161 12.44 10.37 15.10
C PHE A 161 11.76 9.02 15.05
N VAL A 162 12.00 8.20 16.04
CA VAL A 162 11.38 6.87 16.15
C VAL A 162 10.83 6.68 17.55
N TRP A 163 9.59 6.18 17.64
CA TRP A 163 8.98 5.72 18.88
C TRP A 163 8.73 4.23 18.78
N ALA A 164 9.02 3.51 19.84
CA ALA A 164 8.60 2.12 20.00
C ALA A 164 7.66 1.99 21.20
N LEU A 165 6.52 1.37 20.97
CA LEU A 165 5.49 1.15 21.97
C LEU A 165 5.16 -0.33 22.06
N THR A 166 4.98 -0.81 23.27
CA THR A 166 4.27 -2.04 23.58
C THR A 166 3.12 -1.70 24.51
N ARG A 167 2.31 -2.67 24.91
CA ARG A 167 1.24 -2.46 25.87
C ARG A 167 1.72 -1.79 27.16
N ASP A 168 2.93 -2.13 27.60
CA ASP A 168 3.45 -1.77 28.93
C ASP A 168 4.70 -0.90 28.90
N ALA A 169 5.32 -0.70 27.74
CA ALA A 169 6.56 0.06 27.61
C ALA A 169 6.51 1.03 26.43
N VAL A 170 7.26 2.12 26.56
CA VAL A 170 7.49 3.08 25.50
C VAL A 170 8.91 3.63 25.61
N ASP A 171 9.56 3.76 24.48
CA ASP A 171 10.80 4.51 24.34
C ASP A 171 10.82 5.25 23.01
N TRP A 172 11.74 6.21 22.86
CA TRP A 172 11.91 6.96 21.63
C TRP A 172 13.39 7.30 21.40
N ALA A 173 13.74 7.47 20.13
CA ALA A 173 15.08 7.86 19.73
C ALA A 173 15.04 8.95 18.65
N ARG A 174 16.04 9.83 18.68
CA ARG A 174 16.34 10.77 17.61
C ARG A 174 17.60 10.29 16.89
N ALA A 175 17.46 9.94 15.61
CA ALA A 175 18.60 9.73 14.74
C ALA A 175 18.95 11.05 14.03
N PRO A 176 20.17 11.59 14.18
CA PRO A 176 20.57 12.85 13.55
C PRO A 176 20.88 12.64 12.06
N VAL A 177 19.95 12.04 11.34
CA VAL A 177 20.06 11.71 9.92
C VAL A 177 19.00 12.49 9.14
N LYS A 178 19.48 13.31 8.20
CA LYS A 178 18.64 14.15 7.35
C LYS A 178 17.80 13.32 6.38
N ARG A 179 16.62 13.82 6.05
CA ARG A 179 15.72 13.22 5.05
C ARG A 179 16.42 12.88 3.73
N ALA A 180 17.27 13.79 3.22
CA ALA A 180 18.00 13.55 1.97
C ALA A 180 18.89 12.30 2.03
N VAL A 181 19.54 12.05 3.17
CA VAL A 181 20.37 10.85 3.37
C VAL A 181 19.49 9.58 3.44
N MET A 182 18.35 9.66 4.13
CA MET A 182 17.39 8.55 4.17
C MET A 182 16.84 8.21 2.79
N VAL A 183 16.51 9.25 1.98
CA VAL A 183 16.07 9.07 0.58
C VAL A 183 17.12 8.34 -0.25
N GLU A 184 18.39 8.73 -0.18
CA GLU A 184 19.44 8.06 -0.95
C GLU A 184 19.68 6.61 -0.46
N LYS A 185 19.66 6.36 0.85
CA LYS A 185 19.77 4.97 1.38
C LYS A 185 18.60 4.09 0.91
N VAL A 186 17.37 4.58 0.98
CA VAL A 186 16.20 3.82 0.50
C VAL A 186 16.26 3.63 -1.02
N LYS A 187 16.68 4.64 -1.79
CA LYS A 187 16.87 4.53 -3.23
C LYS A 187 17.92 3.47 -3.60
N THR A 188 19.03 3.41 -2.87
CA THR A 188 20.05 2.37 -3.04
C THR A 188 19.46 0.97 -2.84
N LEU A 189 18.72 0.76 -1.76
CA LEU A 189 18.09 -0.54 -1.49
C LEU A 189 17.01 -0.87 -2.54
N ARG A 190 16.20 0.11 -2.92
CA ARG A 190 15.16 -0.07 -3.96
C ARG A 190 15.74 -0.46 -5.32
N ALA A 191 16.90 0.07 -5.68
CA ALA A 191 17.58 -0.31 -6.92
C ALA A 191 17.96 -1.80 -6.93
N GLY A 192 18.39 -2.35 -5.79
CA GLY A 192 18.67 -3.80 -5.65
C GLY A 192 17.40 -4.66 -5.56
N LEU A 193 16.23 -4.09 -5.21
CA LEU A 193 14.97 -4.83 -5.06
C LEU A 193 14.13 -4.85 -6.33
N ASN A 194 14.34 -3.93 -7.26
CA ASN A 194 13.63 -3.90 -8.53
C ASN A 194 14.57 -4.31 -9.66
N PRO A 195 14.48 -5.55 -10.16
CA PRO A 195 15.37 -6.05 -11.22
C PRO A 195 15.34 -5.22 -12.50
N GLN A 196 14.16 -4.69 -12.86
CA GLN A 196 13.98 -3.86 -14.05
C GLN A 196 14.71 -2.51 -13.90
N ALA A 197 14.56 -1.86 -12.75
CA ALA A 197 15.27 -0.62 -12.45
C ALA A 197 16.80 -0.83 -12.41
N TYR A 198 17.26 -1.99 -11.91
CA TYR A 198 18.68 -2.35 -11.90
C TYR A 198 19.25 -2.59 -13.29
N ALA A 199 18.53 -3.26 -14.17
CA ALA A 199 18.94 -3.47 -15.56
C ALA A 199 19.09 -2.12 -16.31
N LEU A 200 18.17 -1.18 -16.10
CA LEU A 200 18.24 0.18 -16.64
C LEU A 200 19.45 0.97 -16.12
N LEU A 201 19.77 0.85 -14.83
CA LEU A 201 20.94 1.48 -14.24
C LEU A 201 22.26 0.93 -14.81
N ARG A 202 22.34 -0.39 -15.02
CA ARG A 202 23.54 -1.05 -15.63
C ARG A 202 23.75 -0.67 -17.08
N SER A 203 22.69 -0.53 -17.85
CA SER A 203 22.80 -0.22 -19.28
C SER A 203 23.26 1.21 -19.56
N GLY A 204 23.30 2.09 -18.55
CA GLY A 204 23.64 3.51 -18.71
C GLY A 204 22.66 4.28 -19.60
N LEU A 205 21.56 3.66 -20.01
CA LEU A 205 20.58 4.24 -20.89
C LEU A 205 19.64 5.16 -20.09
N ARG A 206 19.78 6.45 -20.31
CA ARG A 206 18.83 7.47 -19.85
C ARG A 206 17.51 7.48 -20.64
N ASN A 207 17.38 6.63 -21.63
CA ASN A 207 16.18 6.52 -22.48
C ASN A 207 15.46 5.20 -22.19
N PHE A 208 14.23 5.31 -21.75
CA PHE A 208 13.30 4.25 -21.34
C PHE A 208 12.80 3.37 -22.51
N GLY A 209 13.61 3.08 -23.53
CA GLY A 209 13.14 2.51 -24.79
C GLY A 209 13.51 1.08 -25.11
N GLU A 210 14.57 0.49 -24.53
CA GLU A 210 15.10 -0.79 -25.08
C GLU A 210 15.72 -1.76 -24.06
N ALA A 211 15.17 -1.93 -22.89
CA ALA A 211 15.65 -3.01 -22.00
C ALA A 211 14.62 -4.15 -21.93
N THR A 212 14.78 -5.12 -22.83
CA THR A 212 14.15 -6.44 -22.69
C THR A 212 14.83 -7.17 -21.54
N VAL A 213 14.22 -7.18 -20.36
CA VAL A 213 14.59 -8.12 -19.31
C VAL A 213 13.54 -9.23 -19.35
N GLU A 214 13.89 -10.36 -19.91
CA GLU A 214 13.20 -11.62 -19.64
C GLU A 214 13.27 -11.85 -18.13
N GLY A 215 12.13 -11.64 -17.45
CA GLY A 215 12.06 -11.45 -16.01
C GLY A 215 12.15 -12.75 -15.21
N GLY A 216 13.24 -13.47 -15.24
CA GLY A 216 13.38 -14.67 -14.45
C GLY A 216 14.77 -14.87 -13.82
N GLU A 217 15.81 -14.74 -14.61
CA GLU A 217 17.14 -15.16 -14.18
C GLU A 217 18.00 -14.04 -13.59
N ASP A 218 17.76 -12.78 -13.94
CA ASP A 218 18.54 -11.64 -13.47
C ASP A 218 18.08 -11.02 -12.14
N ALA A 219 16.88 -11.31 -11.68
CA ALA A 219 16.38 -10.81 -10.40
C ALA A 219 17.23 -11.21 -9.19
N GLY A 220 17.87 -12.38 -9.28
CA GLY A 220 18.77 -12.89 -8.23
C GLY A 220 20.23 -12.48 -8.36
N ARG A 221 20.59 -11.63 -9.34
CA ARG A 221 21.99 -11.22 -9.59
C ARG A 221 22.29 -9.76 -9.27
N ALA A 222 21.27 -8.93 -9.04
CA ALA A 222 21.47 -7.57 -8.59
C ALA A 222 22.01 -7.58 -7.13
N PRO A 223 23.08 -6.86 -6.80
CA PRO A 223 23.52 -6.79 -5.41
C PRO A 223 22.48 -6.03 -4.57
N PHE A 224 22.15 -6.59 -3.41
CA PHE A 224 21.37 -5.90 -2.39
C PHE A 224 22.32 -5.43 -1.28
N ASP A 225 22.47 -4.10 -1.13
CA ASP A 225 23.40 -3.52 -0.16
C ASP A 225 22.93 -3.77 1.28
N ARG A 226 23.38 -4.92 1.85
CA ARG A 226 23.05 -5.33 3.21
C ARG A 226 23.67 -4.42 4.28
N ARG A 227 24.74 -3.69 3.96
CA ARG A 227 25.32 -2.70 4.88
C ARG A 227 24.40 -1.50 5.02
N VAL A 228 23.91 -0.96 3.90
CA VAL A 228 22.92 0.14 3.94
C VAL A 228 21.67 -0.31 4.68
N ALA A 229 21.21 -1.55 4.48
CA ALA A 229 20.06 -2.10 5.21
C ALA A 229 20.33 -2.21 6.72
N HIS A 230 21.55 -2.57 7.12
CA HIS A 230 21.98 -2.59 8.51
C HIS A 230 22.11 -1.19 9.10
N ASP A 231 22.69 -0.23 8.39
CA ASP A 231 22.77 1.17 8.83
C ASP A 231 21.37 1.76 9.11
N LEU A 232 20.40 1.43 8.26
CA LEU A 232 19.02 1.84 8.50
C LEU A 232 18.44 1.18 9.75
N TYR A 233 18.68 -0.12 9.96
CA TYR A 233 18.27 -0.79 11.19
C TYR A 233 18.88 -0.14 12.42
N GLN A 234 20.19 0.17 12.38
CA GLN A 234 20.89 0.85 13.48
C GLN A 234 20.31 2.23 13.78
N ALA A 235 19.92 2.97 12.75
CA ALA A 235 19.36 4.31 12.93
C ALA A 235 17.92 4.30 13.45
N LEU A 236 17.12 3.29 13.05
CA LEU A 236 15.67 3.30 13.25
C LEU A 236 15.20 2.41 14.41
N LEU A 237 15.71 1.18 14.52
CA LEU A 237 15.16 0.17 15.42
C LEU A 237 16.11 -0.28 16.52
N GLN A 238 17.41 -0.32 16.26
CA GLN A 238 18.39 -0.77 17.25
C GLN A 238 18.36 0.02 18.57
N PRO A 239 18.19 1.36 18.58
CA PRO A 239 18.09 2.12 19.84
C PRO A 239 16.92 1.70 20.72
N LEU A 240 15.89 1.11 20.08
CA LEU A 240 14.61 0.76 20.72
C LEU A 240 14.43 -0.76 20.89
N GLU A 241 15.46 -1.55 20.63
CA GLU A 241 15.42 -3.02 20.71
C GLU A 241 14.88 -3.51 22.05
N LYS A 242 15.23 -2.86 23.15
CA LYS A 242 14.78 -3.25 24.50
C LYS A 242 13.25 -3.21 24.65
N VAL A 243 12.57 -2.32 23.93
CA VAL A 243 11.10 -2.20 23.95
C VAL A 243 10.48 -3.28 23.07
N VAL A 244 11.06 -3.54 21.90
CA VAL A 244 10.48 -4.47 20.93
C VAL A 244 10.92 -5.92 21.13
N ALA A 245 11.93 -6.17 21.96
CA ALA A 245 12.44 -7.50 22.24
C ALA A 245 11.36 -8.42 22.83
N GLY A 246 11.32 -9.66 22.37
CA GLY A 246 10.35 -10.68 22.84
C GLY A 246 8.94 -10.52 22.24
N LYS A 247 8.68 -9.48 21.46
CA LYS A 247 7.41 -9.36 20.73
C LYS A 247 7.50 -10.09 19.39
N THR A 248 6.45 -10.85 19.08
CA THR A 248 6.42 -11.68 17.86
C THR A 248 5.92 -10.94 16.64
N ARG A 249 5.27 -9.78 16.84
CA ARG A 249 4.73 -8.94 15.77
C ARG A 249 5.15 -7.50 15.93
N LEU A 250 5.67 -6.91 14.86
CA LEU A 250 6.02 -5.51 14.77
C LEU A 250 5.09 -4.80 13.80
N ILE A 251 4.30 -3.87 14.33
CA ILE A 251 3.47 -2.95 13.54
C ILE A 251 4.33 -1.74 13.20
N THR A 252 4.46 -1.43 11.92
CA THR A 252 5.28 -0.31 11.44
C THR A 252 4.40 0.78 10.83
N ILE A 253 4.66 2.02 11.24
CA ILE A 253 4.03 3.23 10.70
C ILE A 253 5.17 4.14 10.28
N VAL A 254 5.29 4.38 8.99
CA VAL A 254 6.42 5.11 8.40
C VAL A 254 5.92 6.16 7.42
N ASN A 255 6.70 7.23 7.24
CA ASN A 255 6.49 8.17 6.15
C ASN A 255 7.59 8.05 5.08
N ALA A 256 7.42 8.75 3.96
CA ALA A 256 8.41 8.79 2.90
C ALA A 256 9.82 9.16 3.44
N PRO A 257 10.85 8.42 3.02
CA PRO A 257 10.91 7.47 1.90
C PRO A 257 10.63 5.99 2.25
N PHE A 258 10.40 5.65 3.52
CA PHE A 258 10.29 4.26 3.98
C PHE A 258 8.98 3.57 3.61
N ASP A 259 7.96 4.34 3.24
CA ASP A 259 6.68 3.84 2.74
C ASP A 259 6.81 2.99 1.47
N SER A 260 7.92 3.11 0.75
CA SER A 260 8.23 2.30 -0.43
C SER A 260 9.12 1.09 -0.17
N LEU A 261 9.56 0.88 1.09
CA LEU A 261 10.51 -0.18 1.46
C LEU A 261 9.88 -1.15 2.47
N PRO A 262 9.72 -2.44 2.14
CA PRO A 262 9.34 -3.44 3.13
C PRO A 262 10.36 -3.48 4.27
N MET A 263 9.92 -3.23 5.51
CA MET A 263 10.84 -3.21 6.67
C MET A 263 11.51 -4.56 6.93
N GLY A 264 10.95 -5.65 6.41
CA GLY A 264 11.50 -7.00 6.54
C GLY A 264 12.89 -7.19 5.96
N VAL A 265 13.30 -6.33 5.01
CA VAL A 265 14.63 -6.38 4.37
C VAL A 265 15.74 -5.69 5.19
N LEU A 266 15.40 -5.05 6.31
CA LEU A 266 16.43 -4.52 7.21
C LEU A 266 17.26 -5.63 7.82
N VAL A 267 18.56 -5.36 8.04
CA VAL A 267 19.52 -6.34 8.55
C VAL A 267 19.87 -6.02 9.99
N THR A 268 19.59 -6.97 10.90
CA THR A 268 19.60 -6.72 12.36
C THR A 268 20.99 -6.89 13.01
N ALA A 269 22.00 -7.34 12.26
CA ALA A 269 23.39 -7.42 12.71
C ALA A 269 24.32 -7.15 11.52
N PRO A 270 25.60 -6.77 11.75
CA PRO A 270 26.52 -6.49 10.66
C PRO A 270 26.61 -7.67 9.69
N PRO A 271 26.35 -7.45 8.38
CA PRO A 271 26.41 -8.53 7.40
C PRO A 271 27.86 -8.93 7.11
N SER A 272 28.06 -10.21 6.79
CA SER A 272 29.33 -10.77 6.31
C SER A 272 29.13 -11.41 4.94
N GLY A 273 30.22 -11.65 4.22
CA GLY A 273 30.20 -12.28 2.90
C GLY A 273 29.69 -11.36 1.78
N SER A 274 29.20 -11.96 0.71
CA SER A 274 28.82 -11.29 -0.55
C SER A 274 27.36 -10.86 -0.58
N ASP A 275 27.07 -9.72 -1.20
CA ASP A 275 25.70 -9.21 -1.41
C ASP A 275 24.96 -9.86 -2.59
N VAL A 276 25.61 -10.84 -3.27
CA VAL A 276 25.03 -11.59 -4.39
C VAL A 276 25.04 -13.10 -4.18
N GLU A 277 25.91 -13.63 -3.28
CA GLU A 277 25.99 -15.05 -3.05
C GLU A 277 24.77 -15.60 -2.28
N PRO A 278 24.06 -16.59 -2.83
CA PRO A 278 22.83 -17.09 -2.21
C PRO A 278 23.02 -17.64 -0.78
N ALA A 279 24.17 -18.24 -0.49
CA ALA A 279 24.48 -18.75 0.86
C ALA A 279 24.58 -17.60 1.87
N ASP A 280 25.24 -16.51 1.53
CA ASP A 280 25.39 -15.34 2.38
C ASP A 280 24.08 -14.59 2.56
N LEU A 281 23.26 -14.50 1.49
CA LEU A 281 21.92 -13.92 1.55
C LEU A 281 20.99 -14.75 2.47
N ARG A 282 21.03 -16.07 2.39
CA ARG A 282 20.29 -16.97 3.31
C ARG A 282 20.74 -16.82 4.76
N ALA A 283 22.04 -16.69 4.98
CA ALA A 283 22.59 -16.53 6.32
C ALA A 283 22.35 -15.13 6.93
N THR A 284 21.86 -14.18 6.15
CA THR A 284 21.64 -12.80 6.59
C THR A 284 20.58 -12.71 7.68
N PRO A 285 20.87 -11.99 8.78
CA PRO A 285 19.92 -11.80 9.86
C PRO A 285 18.87 -10.72 9.50
N TRP A 286 17.99 -11.04 8.56
CA TRP A 286 16.90 -10.19 8.13
C TRP A 286 15.92 -9.90 9.28
N LEU A 287 15.34 -8.70 9.35
CA LEU A 287 14.35 -8.35 10.38
C LEU A 287 13.13 -9.31 10.36
N ILE A 288 12.70 -9.75 9.18
CA ILE A 288 11.60 -10.73 9.05
C ILE A 288 11.91 -12.08 9.72
N ARG A 289 13.18 -12.41 9.96
CA ARG A 289 13.53 -13.63 10.72
C ARG A 289 13.19 -13.50 12.20
N ARG A 290 13.21 -12.29 12.74
CA ARG A 290 12.93 -12.03 14.16
C ARG A 290 11.44 -11.94 14.45
N GLN A 291 10.68 -11.22 13.61
CA GLN A 291 9.29 -10.83 13.90
C GLN A 291 8.45 -10.86 12.62
N SER A 292 7.16 -11.16 12.77
CA SER A 292 6.18 -10.89 11.72
C SER A 292 5.92 -9.39 11.62
N LEU A 293 5.69 -8.89 10.41
CA LEU A 293 5.60 -7.46 10.12
C LEU A 293 4.22 -7.10 9.58
N VAL A 294 3.70 -5.99 10.07
CA VAL A 294 2.45 -5.39 9.62
C VAL A 294 2.71 -3.91 9.34
N SER A 295 2.29 -3.43 8.20
CA SER A 295 2.34 -2.01 7.89
C SER A 295 0.98 -1.36 8.15
N LEU A 296 1.00 -0.14 8.72
CA LEU A 296 -0.18 0.69 8.87
C LEU A 296 0.12 2.09 8.33
N PRO A 297 -0.85 2.72 7.66
CA PRO A 297 -0.66 4.08 7.15
C PRO A 297 -0.70 5.15 8.26
N SER A 298 -1.28 4.86 9.42
CA SER A 298 -1.34 5.78 10.56
C SER A 298 -1.67 5.06 11.87
N VAL A 299 -1.43 5.71 13.00
CA VAL A 299 -1.82 5.20 14.33
C VAL A 299 -3.35 5.16 14.47
N SER A 300 -4.05 6.15 13.92
CA SER A 300 -5.51 6.19 13.91
C SER A 300 -6.13 5.01 13.15
N SER A 301 -5.42 4.45 12.15
CA SER A 301 -5.82 3.23 11.45
C SER A 301 -5.90 2.03 12.39
N LEU A 302 -4.97 1.89 13.34
CA LEU A 302 -5.02 0.83 14.34
C LEU A 302 -6.27 0.94 15.22
N ARG A 303 -6.59 2.17 15.67
CA ARG A 303 -7.83 2.43 16.43
C ARG A 303 -9.07 2.04 15.62
N ALA A 304 -9.13 2.47 14.36
CA ALA A 304 -10.25 2.20 13.47
C ALA A 304 -10.50 0.70 13.29
N LEU A 305 -9.44 -0.08 13.11
CA LEU A 305 -9.50 -1.53 12.93
C LEU A 305 -9.90 -2.29 14.19
N ARG A 306 -9.61 -1.77 15.40
CA ARG A 306 -9.77 -2.49 16.67
C ARG A 306 -10.97 -2.05 17.51
N ILE A 307 -11.43 -0.81 17.41
CA ILE A 307 -12.58 -0.30 18.17
C ILE A 307 -13.85 -0.35 17.32
N GLY A 308 -13.75 -0.26 16.02
CA GLY A 308 -14.88 -0.20 15.09
C GLY A 308 -15.58 -1.55 14.83
N ALA A 309 -15.36 -2.55 15.62
CA ALA A 309 -15.76 -3.92 15.33
C ALA A 309 -17.21 -4.23 15.73
N ASN A 310 -18.20 -3.76 14.97
CA ASN A 310 -19.37 -4.61 14.73
C ASN A 310 -19.28 -5.09 13.26
N PRO A 311 -18.66 -6.23 12.98
CA PRO A 311 -18.41 -6.66 11.62
C PRO A 311 -19.72 -7.07 10.97
N ARG A 312 -20.01 -6.56 9.79
CA ARG A 312 -20.77 -7.36 8.83
C ARG A 312 -20.08 -8.71 8.78
N ILE A 313 -20.80 -9.76 9.17
CA ILE A 313 -20.23 -11.10 9.14
C ILE A 313 -20.38 -11.61 7.72
N ALA A 314 -19.29 -11.62 6.98
CA ALA A 314 -19.26 -12.26 5.68
C ALA A 314 -19.61 -13.75 5.83
N SER A 315 -20.60 -14.22 5.07
CA SER A 315 -21.13 -15.59 5.15
C SER A 315 -20.31 -16.60 4.36
N GLU A 316 -19.61 -16.12 3.30
CA GLU A 316 -18.87 -16.94 2.36
C GLU A 316 -17.37 -16.83 2.63
N PRO A 317 -16.61 -17.95 2.56
CA PRO A 317 -15.21 -17.91 2.92
C PRO A 317 -14.31 -17.18 1.92
N PHE A 318 -14.59 -17.29 0.60
CA PHE A 318 -13.67 -16.81 -0.43
C PHE A 318 -14.34 -16.47 -1.74
N ARG A 319 -13.79 -15.46 -2.42
CA ARG A 319 -14.02 -15.15 -3.83
C ARG A 319 -12.71 -14.76 -4.49
N GLY A 320 -12.40 -15.39 -5.62
CA GLY A 320 -11.18 -15.12 -6.39
C GLY A 320 -11.48 -14.67 -7.81
N TYR A 321 -10.72 -13.67 -8.26
CA TYR A 321 -10.77 -13.11 -9.62
C TYR A 321 -9.37 -13.05 -10.19
N GLY A 322 -9.19 -13.53 -11.41
CA GLY A 322 -7.86 -13.55 -12.07
C GLY A 322 -7.87 -14.40 -13.32
N ALA A 323 -6.67 -14.83 -13.73
CA ALA A 323 -6.46 -15.57 -14.97
C ALA A 323 -7.11 -14.85 -16.17
N PRO A 324 -6.83 -13.54 -16.37
CA PRO A 324 -7.43 -12.82 -17.49
C PRO A 324 -7.00 -13.46 -18.81
N LEU A 325 -7.93 -13.59 -19.75
CA LEU A 325 -7.62 -14.02 -21.10
C LEU A 325 -6.99 -12.85 -21.85
N LEU A 326 -5.67 -12.81 -21.80
CA LEU A 326 -4.80 -11.79 -22.41
C LEU A 326 -4.02 -12.43 -23.57
N GLY A 327 -3.57 -11.59 -24.51
CA GLY A 327 -2.80 -12.02 -25.65
C GLY A 327 -3.63 -12.26 -26.91
N PRO A 328 -2.97 -12.51 -28.04
CA PRO A 328 -3.62 -12.69 -29.33
C PRO A 328 -4.52 -13.92 -29.33
N LYS A 329 -5.68 -13.81 -29.98
CA LYS A 329 -6.58 -14.96 -30.17
C LYS A 329 -5.84 -16.11 -30.85
N PRO A 330 -6.13 -17.39 -30.53
CA PRO A 330 -5.55 -18.53 -31.22
C PRO A 330 -5.70 -18.38 -32.72
N GLY A 331 -4.56 -18.41 -33.49
CA GLY A 331 -4.54 -18.24 -34.94
C GLY A 331 -4.31 -16.81 -35.43
N ALA A 332 -4.20 -15.81 -34.56
CA ALA A 332 -3.74 -14.48 -34.94
C ALA A 332 -2.21 -14.49 -35.19
N PRO A 333 -1.69 -13.69 -36.14
CA PRO A 333 -0.24 -13.53 -36.28
C PRO A 333 0.35 -13.01 -34.97
N PRO A 334 1.58 -13.48 -34.59
CA PRO A 334 2.22 -13.00 -33.37
C PRO A 334 2.31 -11.46 -33.40
N PRO A 335 1.90 -10.78 -32.35
CA PRO A 335 2.08 -9.33 -32.27
C PRO A 335 3.57 -9.01 -32.32
N GLU A 336 3.91 -7.94 -33.04
CA GLU A 336 5.25 -7.39 -32.99
C GLU A 336 5.57 -7.11 -31.51
N LYS A 337 6.67 -7.69 -31.00
CA LYS A 337 7.01 -7.64 -29.58
C LYS A 337 7.20 -6.19 -29.11
N ILE A 338 6.16 -5.58 -28.60
CA ILE A 338 6.25 -4.28 -27.92
C ILE A 338 6.41 -4.59 -26.42
N ASN A 339 7.54 -4.20 -25.90
CA ASN A 339 7.88 -4.39 -24.51
C ASN A 339 7.09 -3.39 -23.64
N VAL A 340 6.14 -3.84 -22.88
CA VAL A 340 5.28 -3.01 -22.00
C VAL A 340 6.08 -2.33 -20.88
N ALA A 341 7.30 -2.78 -20.63
CA ALA A 341 8.21 -2.17 -19.64
C ALA A 341 8.97 -0.95 -20.17
N SER A 342 8.86 -0.60 -21.45
CA SER A 342 9.61 0.49 -22.10
C SER A 342 8.67 1.49 -22.76
N SER A 343 7.79 2.12 -22.04
CA SER A 343 6.75 2.92 -22.65
C SER A 343 7.05 4.41 -22.72
N GLY A 344 7.64 4.79 -23.85
CA GLY A 344 7.29 6.05 -24.50
C GLY A 344 6.29 5.90 -25.65
N ALA A 345 5.79 4.65 -25.94
CA ALA A 345 5.04 4.33 -27.16
C ALA A 345 3.85 3.40 -26.93
N VAL A 346 3.22 3.38 -25.75
CA VAL A 346 1.95 2.66 -25.64
C VAL A 346 0.87 3.53 -26.24
N SER A 347 0.36 3.09 -27.40
CA SER A 347 -0.79 3.66 -28.07
C SER A 347 -1.95 3.79 -27.07
N SER A 348 -2.70 4.90 -27.17
CA SER A 348 -3.81 5.19 -26.26
C SER A 348 -4.73 3.98 -26.12
N LEU A 349 -5.03 3.55 -24.89
CA LEU A 349 -6.05 2.52 -24.59
C LEU A 349 -7.41 2.85 -25.20
N TYR A 350 -7.60 4.11 -25.58
CA TYR A 350 -8.83 4.62 -26.17
C TYR A 350 -8.53 5.29 -27.49
N ARG A 351 -8.86 4.64 -28.61
CA ARG A 351 -8.96 5.27 -29.90
C ARG A 351 -10.38 5.79 -30.10
N GLY A 352 -10.53 7.12 -30.08
CA GLY A 352 -11.85 7.73 -30.28
C GLY A 352 -12.90 7.39 -29.22
N GLY A 353 -12.49 7.12 -27.97
CA GLY A 353 -13.38 6.73 -26.86
C GLY A 353 -13.70 5.25 -26.73
N ALA A 354 -13.14 4.40 -27.61
CA ALA A 354 -13.25 2.94 -27.51
C ALA A 354 -11.92 2.32 -27.05
N LEU A 355 -12.01 1.24 -26.25
CA LEU A 355 -10.86 0.49 -25.76
C LEU A 355 -10.02 -0.05 -26.93
N ASP A 356 -8.72 0.25 -26.94
CA ASP A 356 -7.78 -0.37 -27.90
C ASP A 356 -7.38 -1.78 -27.41
N ARG A 357 -8.03 -2.78 -27.93
CA ARG A 357 -7.79 -4.18 -27.57
C ARG A 357 -6.34 -4.60 -27.83
N ALA A 358 -5.67 -3.99 -28.82
CA ALA A 358 -4.27 -4.28 -29.11
C ALA A 358 -3.32 -3.97 -27.92
N ALA A 359 -3.67 -3.05 -27.05
CA ALA A 359 -2.91 -2.77 -25.83
C ALA A 359 -3.04 -3.90 -24.80
N PHE A 360 -4.21 -4.55 -24.70
CA PHE A 360 -4.40 -5.72 -23.84
C PHE A 360 -3.70 -6.97 -24.38
N ASP A 361 -3.66 -7.13 -25.71
CA ASP A 361 -3.02 -8.26 -26.36
C ASP A 361 -1.49 -8.25 -26.19
N GLN A 362 -0.91 -7.13 -25.72
CA GLN A 362 0.52 -7.00 -25.40
C GLN A 362 0.86 -7.40 -23.96
N LEU A 363 -0.12 -7.53 -23.08
CA LEU A 363 0.10 -7.98 -21.73
C LEU A 363 0.45 -9.46 -21.69
N ALA A 364 1.47 -9.81 -20.92
CA ALA A 364 1.91 -11.21 -20.80
C ALA A 364 0.82 -12.08 -20.16
N PRO A 365 0.62 -13.32 -20.63
CA PRO A 365 -0.23 -14.29 -19.95
C PRO A 365 0.28 -14.57 -18.53
N LEU A 366 -0.62 -14.83 -17.59
CA LEU A 366 -0.34 -15.20 -16.20
C LEU A 366 -0.78 -16.66 -15.94
N PRO A 367 -0.01 -17.66 -16.35
CA PRO A 367 -0.46 -19.06 -16.33
C PRO A 367 -0.67 -19.66 -14.94
N GLN A 368 0.00 -19.10 -13.91
CA GLN A 368 -0.09 -19.63 -12.54
C GLN A 368 -1.32 -19.10 -11.78
N THR A 369 -1.92 -17.99 -12.20
CA THR A 369 -3.00 -17.31 -11.44
C THR A 369 -4.27 -18.16 -11.30
N GLU A 370 -4.62 -18.94 -12.30
CA GLU A 370 -5.75 -19.87 -12.21
C GLU A 370 -5.51 -20.96 -11.15
N GLY A 371 -4.30 -21.54 -11.16
CA GLY A 371 -3.87 -22.53 -10.16
C GLY A 371 -3.81 -21.95 -8.76
N GLU A 372 -3.31 -20.72 -8.62
CA GLU A 372 -3.27 -19.96 -7.39
C GLU A 372 -4.67 -19.78 -6.78
N LEU A 373 -5.61 -19.26 -7.55
CA LEU A 373 -6.99 -19.05 -7.10
C LEU A 373 -7.69 -20.34 -6.71
N LYS A 374 -7.51 -21.42 -7.49
CA LYS A 374 -8.05 -22.75 -7.16
C LYS A 374 -7.46 -23.30 -5.86
N ALA A 375 -6.17 -23.11 -5.63
CA ALA A 375 -5.51 -23.57 -4.40
C ALA A 375 -5.98 -22.78 -3.16
N ILE A 376 -6.15 -21.46 -3.28
CA ILE A 376 -6.72 -20.63 -2.22
C ILE A 376 -8.17 -21.06 -1.94
N ALA A 377 -8.98 -21.23 -2.97
CA ALA A 377 -10.36 -21.67 -2.85
C ALA A 377 -10.46 -23.03 -2.14
N ALA A 378 -9.63 -23.99 -2.53
CA ALA A 378 -9.56 -25.31 -1.90
C ALA A 378 -9.12 -25.23 -0.43
N ALA A 379 -8.17 -24.36 -0.09
CA ALA A 379 -7.74 -24.11 1.27
C ALA A 379 -8.86 -23.50 2.13
N LEU A 380 -9.73 -22.69 1.55
CA LEU A 380 -10.84 -22.03 2.26
C LEU A 380 -12.20 -22.76 2.13
N GLY A 381 -12.24 -23.89 1.40
CA GLY A 381 -13.47 -24.66 1.20
C GLY A 381 -14.49 -23.97 0.30
N ALA A 382 -14.03 -23.27 -0.75
CA ALA A 382 -14.85 -22.43 -1.61
C ALA A 382 -14.65 -22.71 -3.10
N ALA A 383 -15.43 -22.06 -3.96
CA ALA A 383 -15.30 -22.09 -5.42
C ALA A 383 -14.77 -20.75 -5.98
N THR A 384 -14.14 -20.79 -7.14
CA THR A 384 -13.71 -19.61 -7.90
C THR A 384 -14.81 -19.18 -8.89
N ALA A 385 -14.95 -17.88 -9.19
CA ALA A 385 -15.88 -17.42 -10.25
C ALA A 385 -15.76 -15.92 -10.63
N GLY A 386 -16.25 -15.54 -11.75
CA GLY A 386 -17.17 -14.50 -12.17
C GLY A 386 -16.63 -13.10 -12.48
N ALA A 387 -17.56 -12.22 -12.86
CA ALA A 387 -17.31 -10.80 -13.17
C ALA A 387 -17.33 -9.94 -11.91
N VAL A 388 -16.22 -9.30 -11.58
CA VAL A 388 -16.00 -8.55 -10.31
C VAL A 388 -17.07 -7.49 -10.04
N LEU A 389 -17.40 -6.66 -11.02
CA LEU A 389 -18.30 -5.52 -10.83
C LEU A 389 -19.79 -5.91 -10.68
N LYS A 390 -20.12 -7.17 -10.95
CA LYS A 390 -21.50 -7.70 -10.88
C LYS A 390 -21.77 -8.54 -9.64
N ASP A 391 -20.72 -8.88 -8.88
CA ASP A 391 -20.83 -9.72 -7.69
C ASP A 391 -21.09 -8.88 -6.43
N ASP A 392 -21.90 -9.45 -5.54
CA ASP A 392 -22.04 -8.93 -4.17
C ASP A 392 -20.86 -9.35 -3.32
N LEU A 393 -19.82 -8.53 -3.30
CA LEU A 393 -18.57 -8.81 -2.57
C LEU A 393 -18.70 -8.67 -1.05
N SER A 394 -19.78 -8.09 -0.55
CA SER A 394 -20.03 -7.95 0.89
C SER A 394 -20.20 -9.29 1.62
N ARG A 395 -20.40 -10.37 0.85
CA ARG A 395 -20.61 -11.73 1.37
C ARG A 395 -19.32 -12.48 1.69
N PHE A 396 -18.15 -12.03 1.21
CA PHE A 396 -16.92 -12.82 1.24
C PHE A 396 -15.94 -12.33 2.30
N LYS A 397 -15.40 -13.29 3.09
CA LYS A 397 -14.35 -13.05 4.10
C LYS A 397 -13.01 -12.72 3.46
N VAL A 398 -12.68 -13.44 2.38
CA VAL A 398 -11.45 -13.25 1.61
C VAL A 398 -11.81 -12.99 0.17
N VAL A 399 -11.26 -11.91 -0.39
CA VAL A 399 -11.37 -11.59 -1.82
C VAL A 399 -9.96 -11.53 -2.41
N ALA A 400 -9.67 -12.31 -3.44
CA ALA A 400 -8.37 -12.34 -4.09
C ALA A 400 -8.45 -11.87 -5.55
N PHE A 401 -7.48 -11.05 -5.93
CA PHE A 401 -7.26 -10.59 -7.28
C PHE A 401 -5.88 -11.04 -7.73
N ALA A 402 -5.83 -12.07 -8.62
CA ALA A 402 -4.61 -12.61 -9.18
C ALA A 402 -4.52 -12.20 -10.66
N THR A 403 -3.93 -11.03 -10.92
CA THR A 403 -3.94 -10.40 -12.24
C THR A 403 -2.81 -9.36 -12.37
N HIS A 404 -2.75 -8.65 -13.51
CA HIS A 404 -1.86 -7.50 -13.64
C HIS A 404 -2.37 -6.28 -12.86
N GLY A 405 -1.47 -5.58 -12.17
CA GLY A 405 -1.68 -4.24 -11.64
C GLY A 405 -0.93 -3.23 -12.50
N LEU A 406 -1.61 -2.18 -12.89
CA LEU A 406 -1.08 -1.06 -13.67
C LEU A 406 -1.01 0.20 -12.83
N LEU A 407 0.08 0.94 -12.95
CA LEU A 407 0.20 2.29 -12.37
C LEU A 407 -0.45 3.33 -13.30
N ALA A 408 -0.80 4.48 -12.73
CA ALA A 408 -1.24 5.63 -13.52
C ALA A 408 -0.15 6.01 -14.54
N GLY A 409 -0.56 6.19 -15.80
CA GLY A 409 0.34 6.54 -16.90
C GLY A 409 1.11 5.38 -17.53
N GLU A 410 1.06 4.15 -17.00
CA GLU A 410 1.65 2.98 -17.66
C GLU A 410 0.95 2.63 -18.98
N LEU A 411 -0.33 2.93 -19.06
CA LEU A 411 -1.07 2.91 -20.32
C LEU A 411 -1.56 4.32 -20.66
N SER A 412 -1.47 4.70 -21.93
CA SER A 412 -1.94 6.00 -22.39
C SER A 412 -3.44 6.14 -22.14
N GLY A 413 -3.83 7.20 -21.42
CA GLY A 413 -5.21 7.43 -21.00
C GLY A 413 -5.62 6.77 -19.69
N LEU A 414 -4.73 6.01 -19.04
CA LEU A 414 -4.94 5.49 -17.70
C LEU A 414 -4.48 6.54 -16.67
N GLU A 415 -5.43 7.28 -16.11
CA GLU A 415 -5.16 8.39 -15.18
C GLU A 415 -4.98 7.94 -13.73
N GLU A 416 -5.37 6.71 -13.41
CA GLU A 416 -5.31 6.14 -12.08
C GLU A 416 -4.90 4.66 -12.12
N PRO A 417 -4.33 4.08 -11.05
CA PRO A 417 -3.95 2.67 -11.02
C PRO A 417 -5.16 1.76 -11.25
N ALA A 418 -4.93 0.63 -11.90
CA ALA A 418 -6.00 -0.32 -12.23
C ALA A 418 -5.54 -1.79 -12.12
N LEU A 419 -6.51 -2.70 -11.90
CA LEU A 419 -6.37 -4.13 -12.09
C LEU A 419 -6.89 -4.53 -13.47
N VAL A 420 -6.23 -5.48 -14.12
CA VAL A 420 -6.55 -5.92 -15.48
C VAL A 420 -7.40 -7.19 -15.43
N PHE A 421 -8.49 -7.21 -16.19
CA PHE A 421 -9.35 -8.39 -16.37
C PHE A 421 -9.58 -8.66 -17.84
N THR A 422 -10.19 -9.81 -18.16
CA THR A 422 -10.59 -10.12 -19.51
C THR A 422 -11.55 -9.05 -20.04
N PRO A 423 -11.18 -8.31 -21.11
CA PRO A 423 -12.08 -7.33 -21.69
C PRO A 423 -13.35 -7.99 -22.23
N PRO A 424 -14.53 -7.42 -22.05
CA PRO A 424 -15.75 -7.92 -22.66
C PRO A 424 -15.68 -7.81 -24.20
N GLU A 425 -16.52 -8.56 -24.91
CA GLU A 425 -16.59 -8.49 -26.37
C GLU A 425 -16.98 -7.11 -26.87
N THR A 426 -17.86 -6.44 -26.13
CA THR A 426 -18.28 -5.05 -26.40
C THR A 426 -17.92 -4.20 -25.18
N PRO A 427 -16.75 -3.55 -25.16
CA PRO A 427 -16.34 -2.69 -24.05
C PRO A 427 -17.25 -1.47 -23.89
N SER A 428 -17.50 -1.09 -22.64
CA SER A 428 -18.17 0.15 -22.27
C SER A 428 -17.28 0.95 -21.28
N PRO A 429 -17.53 2.23 -21.03
CA PRO A 429 -16.80 3.00 -20.03
C PRO A 429 -16.81 2.38 -18.63
N ASP A 430 -17.90 1.67 -18.29
CA ASP A 430 -18.08 1.04 -16.97
C ASP A 430 -17.56 -0.41 -16.92
N ASP A 431 -17.43 -1.08 -18.07
CA ASP A 431 -16.93 -2.45 -18.18
C ASP A 431 -16.04 -2.56 -19.42
N ASN A 432 -14.74 -2.35 -19.21
CA ASN A 432 -13.73 -2.29 -20.27
C ASN A 432 -12.54 -3.25 -20.02
N GLY A 433 -12.67 -4.17 -19.05
CA GLY A 433 -11.59 -5.06 -18.65
C GLY A 433 -10.62 -4.46 -17.65
N LEU A 434 -10.88 -3.25 -17.14
CA LEU A 434 -10.12 -2.64 -16.06
C LEU A 434 -11.01 -2.42 -14.84
N ILE A 435 -10.43 -2.55 -13.66
CA ILE A 435 -10.98 -2.03 -12.43
C ILE A 435 -10.03 -0.97 -11.91
N THR A 436 -10.38 0.28 -12.13
CA THR A 436 -9.59 1.42 -11.66
C THR A 436 -9.70 1.60 -10.15
N ALA A 437 -8.79 2.38 -9.56
CA ALA A 437 -8.85 2.70 -8.14
C ALA A 437 -10.20 3.31 -7.74
N SER A 438 -10.75 4.21 -8.55
CA SER A 438 -12.08 4.79 -8.33
C SER A 438 -13.21 3.75 -8.41
N GLN A 439 -13.12 2.76 -9.29
CA GLN A 439 -14.09 1.66 -9.35
C GLN A 439 -13.93 0.70 -8.17
N ALA A 440 -12.69 0.38 -7.79
CA ALA A 440 -12.40 -0.45 -6.61
C ALA A 440 -12.92 0.17 -5.31
N ALA A 441 -12.81 1.49 -5.15
CA ALA A 441 -13.33 2.20 -3.98
C ALA A 441 -14.86 2.14 -3.85
N ARG A 442 -15.57 1.93 -4.96
CA ARG A 442 -17.04 1.77 -4.96
C ARG A 442 -17.53 0.35 -4.65
N LEU A 443 -16.63 -0.62 -4.60
CA LEU A 443 -16.98 -1.98 -4.18
C LEU A 443 -17.52 -1.97 -2.74
N ASP A 444 -18.46 -2.87 -2.44
CA ASP A 444 -18.96 -3.07 -1.08
C ASP A 444 -18.35 -4.35 -0.49
N LEU A 445 -17.35 -4.18 0.37
CA LEU A 445 -16.62 -5.30 0.98
C LEU A 445 -16.95 -5.42 2.47
N ALA A 446 -17.09 -6.66 2.95
CA ALA A 446 -17.00 -7.03 4.36
C ALA A 446 -15.77 -7.92 4.60
N ALA A 447 -14.75 -7.78 3.77
CA ALA A 447 -13.63 -8.69 3.72
C ALA A 447 -12.67 -8.49 4.90
N ASP A 448 -12.37 -9.58 5.58
CA ASP A 448 -11.28 -9.61 6.55
C ASP A 448 -9.93 -9.52 5.85
N TRP A 449 -9.86 -9.97 4.58
CA TRP A 449 -8.64 -9.90 3.80
C TRP A 449 -8.91 -9.73 2.31
N VAL A 450 -8.23 -8.75 1.70
CA VAL A 450 -8.12 -8.63 0.25
C VAL A 450 -6.68 -8.95 -0.16
N VAL A 451 -6.53 -9.89 -1.09
CA VAL A 451 -5.24 -10.31 -1.63
C VAL A 451 -5.09 -9.71 -3.02
N LEU A 452 -4.11 -8.82 -3.18
CA LEU A 452 -3.75 -8.24 -4.46
C LEU A 452 -2.46 -8.91 -4.96
N SER A 453 -2.62 -10.10 -5.54
CA SER A 453 -1.55 -10.82 -6.24
C SER A 453 -1.36 -10.19 -7.62
N ALA A 454 -0.92 -8.92 -7.62
CA ALA A 454 -0.75 -8.09 -8.79
C ALA A 454 0.43 -7.14 -8.58
N CYS A 455 1.12 -6.76 -9.66
CA CYS A 455 2.33 -5.95 -9.60
C CYS A 455 2.04 -4.53 -9.05
N ASN A 456 2.99 -3.97 -8.28
CA ASN A 456 2.99 -2.57 -7.82
C ASN A 456 1.75 -2.11 -7.03
N THR A 457 1.02 -3.03 -6.40
CA THR A 457 -0.23 -2.70 -5.69
C THR A 457 0.00 -1.89 -4.39
N ALA A 458 1.22 -1.92 -3.83
CA ALA A 458 1.67 -1.06 -2.73
C ALA A 458 2.56 0.10 -3.21
N GLY A 459 2.99 0.10 -4.48
CA GLY A 459 3.86 1.15 -5.03
C GLY A 459 3.14 2.50 -5.07
N GLY A 460 3.79 3.58 -4.59
CA GLY A 460 3.34 4.94 -4.90
C GLY A 460 3.42 5.20 -6.41
N ASP A 461 2.72 6.23 -6.88
CA ASP A 461 2.61 6.62 -8.30
C ASP A 461 3.97 6.99 -8.97
N GLY A 462 5.09 6.62 -8.34
CA GLY A 462 6.45 6.84 -8.85
C GLY A 462 6.95 8.28 -8.76
N ALA A 463 6.10 9.23 -8.37
CA ALA A 463 6.50 10.62 -8.19
C ALA A 463 7.25 10.81 -6.85
N PRO A 464 8.34 11.62 -6.81
CA PRO A 464 9.01 11.95 -5.57
C PRO A 464 8.02 12.63 -4.59
N GLY A 465 7.73 11.97 -3.46
CA GLY A 465 6.78 12.46 -2.45
C GLY A 465 5.34 11.96 -2.63
N ALA A 466 5.09 11.04 -3.57
CA ALA A 466 3.83 10.30 -3.62
C ALA A 466 3.60 9.51 -2.32
N GLU A 467 2.33 9.34 -1.95
CA GLU A 467 1.98 8.53 -0.77
C GLU A 467 2.41 7.08 -0.96
N GLY A 468 2.92 6.44 0.11
CA GLY A 468 3.53 5.12 0.07
C GLY A 468 2.60 3.95 -0.19
N PHE A 469 1.30 4.16 -0.08
CA PHE A 469 0.31 3.17 -0.51
C PHE A 469 -0.36 3.64 -1.79
N SER A 470 -0.36 2.77 -2.80
CA SER A 470 -0.98 3.05 -4.11
C SER A 470 -2.45 3.45 -3.98
N GLY A 471 -2.95 4.14 -4.99
CA GLY A 471 -4.37 4.45 -5.10
C GLY A 471 -5.25 3.21 -4.98
N LEU A 472 -4.78 2.03 -5.44
CA LEU A 472 -5.48 0.75 -5.31
C LEU A 472 -5.59 0.28 -3.85
N ALA A 473 -4.50 0.25 -3.08
CA ALA A 473 -4.55 -0.16 -1.68
C ALA A 473 -5.51 0.72 -0.87
N ARG A 474 -5.44 2.04 -1.09
CA ARG A 474 -6.37 3.00 -0.49
C ARG A 474 -7.82 2.72 -0.90
N ALA A 475 -8.07 2.43 -2.16
CA ALA A 475 -9.40 2.15 -2.69
C ALA A 475 -10.03 0.92 -2.04
N PHE A 476 -9.27 -0.16 -1.83
CA PHE A 476 -9.78 -1.34 -1.15
C PHE A 476 -10.07 -1.13 0.34
N PHE A 477 -9.31 -0.25 1.01
CA PHE A 477 -9.68 0.17 2.36
C PHE A 477 -10.99 0.97 2.38
N TYR A 478 -11.19 1.89 1.43
CA TYR A 478 -12.48 2.58 1.28
C TYR A 478 -13.62 1.61 0.99
N ALA A 479 -13.38 0.60 0.17
CA ALA A 479 -14.36 -0.43 -0.16
C ALA A 479 -14.79 -1.28 1.05
N GLY A 480 -13.94 -1.40 2.09
CA GLY A 480 -14.29 -2.13 3.31
C GLY A 480 -13.32 -3.26 3.72
N ALA A 481 -12.16 -3.37 3.09
CA ALA A 481 -11.15 -4.35 3.48
C ALA A 481 -10.51 -4.00 4.83
N LYS A 482 -10.38 -4.97 5.74
CA LYS A 482 -9.66 -4.79 7.04
C LYS A 482 -8.17 -5.02 6.90
N SER A 483 -7.76 -5.86 5.98
CA SER A 483 -6.36 -6.20 5.71
C SER A 483 -6.14 -6.36 4.22
N LEU A 484 -4.93 -6.02 3.78
CA LEU A 484 -4.49 -6.24 2.41
C LEU A 484 -3.20 -7.07 2.42
N LEU A 485 -3.03 -7.94 1.42
CA LEU A 485 -1.73 -8.41 0.98
C LEU A 485 -1.42 -7.71 -0.33
N VAL A 486 -0.37 -6.91 -0.37
CA VAL A 486 -0.01 -6.05 -1.51
C VAL A 486 1.46 -6.20 -1.86
N SER A 487 1.87 -5.85 -3.08
CA SER A 487 3.26 -5.92 -3.52
C SER A 487 3.86 -4.55 -3.83
N HIS A 488 5.14 -4.35 -3.50
CA HIS A 488 5.89 -3.12 -3.74
C HIS A 488 6.57 -3.03 -5.12
N TRP A 489 6.72 -4.15 -5.83
CA TRP A 489 7.31 -4.24 -7.17
C TRP A 489 6.77 -5.48 -7.89
N PRO A 490 7.02 -5.62 -9.21
CA PRO A 490 6.61 -6.81 -9.95
C PRO A 490 7.15 -8.10 -9.33
N VAL A 491 6.27 -9.07 -9.19
CA VAL A 491 6.57 -10.37 -8.57
C VAL A 491 6.62 -11.45 -9.62
N ARG A 492 7.53 -12.41 -9.46
CA ARG A 492 7.52 -13.64 -10.25
C ARG A 492 6.21 -14.40 -10.02
N ASP A 493 5.57 -14.85 -11.10
CA ASP A 493 4.27 -15.52 -11.06
C ASP A 493 4.28 -16.79 -10.17
N ASP A 494 5.35 -17.61 -10.28
CA ASP A 494 5.56 -18.80 -9.45
C ASP A 494 5.74 -18.48 -7.95
N VAL A 495 6.41 -17.37 -7.63
CA VAL A 495 6.61 -16.92 -6.25
C VAL A 495 5.32 -16.35 -5.67
N ALA A 496 4.56 -15.58 -6.45
CA ALA A 496 3.27 -15.06 -6.05
C ALA A 496 2.30 -16.20 -5.70
N ALA A 497 2.16 -17.18 -6.60
CA ALA A 497 1.35 -18.36 -6.37
C ALA A 497 1.83 -19.16 -5.15
N ARG A 498 3.15 -19.35 -4.98
CA ARG A 498 3.72 -20.04 -3.81
C ARG A 498 3.42 -19.30 -2.51
N MET A 499 3.56 -17.97 -2.49
CA MET A 499 3.30 -17.14 -1.32
C MET A 499 1.86 -17.28 -0.87
N THR A 500 0.92 -16.99 -1.73
CA THR A 500 -0.51 -16.97 -1.39
C THR A 500 -1.04 -18.37 -1.05
N THR A 501 -0.74 -19.39 -1.86
CA THR A 501 -1.26 -20.75 -1.62
C THR A 501 -0.75 -21.34 -0.31
N ARG A 502 0.53 -21.16 0.03
CA ARG A 502 1.09 -21.66 1.30
C ARG A 502 0.60 -20.87 2.51
N MET A 503 0.41 -19.56 2.38
CA MET A 503 -0.19 -18.75 3.45
C MET A 503 -1.58 -19.27 3.80
N PHE A 504 -2.45 -19.47 2.82
CA PHE A 504 -3.82 -19.97 3.06
C PHE A 504 -3.84 -21.42 3.53
N ALA A 505 -2.95 -22.26 3.04
CA ALA A 505 -2.80 -23.63 3.54
C ALA A 505 -2.41 -23.65 5.05
N SER A 506 -1.51 -22.75 5.45
CA SER A 506 -1.09 -22.63 6.85
C SER A 506 -2.23 -22.11 7.74
N LEU A 507 -3.01 -21.13 7.27
CA LEU A 507 -4.15 -20.57 7.99
C LEU A 507 -5.29 -21.59 8.15
N ARG A 508 -5.49 -22.47 7.17
CA ARG A 508 -6.47 -23.57 7.29
C ARG A 508 -6.11 -24.57 8.38
N GLY A 509 -4.82 -24.80 8.58
CA GLY A 509 -4.31 -25.76 9.58
C GLY A 509 -4.29 -25.22 11.00
N ASP A 510 -4.40 -23.90 11.18
CA ASP A 510 -4.29 -23.23 12.47
C ASP A 510 -5.13 -21.94 12.50
N ASP A 511 -6.33 -22.02 13.03
CA ASP A 511 -7.26 -20.88 13.16
C ASP A 511 -6.73 -19.74 14.05
N ARG A 512 -5.66 -19.98 14.81
CA ARG A 512 -5.00 -18.98 15.66
C ARG A 512 -3.83 -18.31 14.97
N LEU A 513 -3.41 -18.83 13.82
CA LEU A 513 -2.29 -18.29 13.10
C LEU A 513 -2.66 -16.90 12.54
N ALA A 514 -1.86 -15.91 12.88
CA ALA A 514 -2.05 -14.56 12.36
C ALA A 514 -1.59 -14.45 10.89
N LYS A 515 -2.26 -13.62 10.09
CA LYS A 515 -1.94 -13.34 8.67
C LYS A 515 -0.48 -12.94 8.48
N ALA A 516 0.01 -12.03 9.32
CA ALA A 516 1.40 -11.57 9.28
C ALA A 516 2.41 -12.69 9.60
N GLU A 517 2.05 -13.61 10.51
CA GLU A 517 2.92 -14.75 10.82
C GLU A 517 2.87 -15.80 9.71
N ALA A 518 1.70 -16.03 9.10
CA ALA A 518 1.61 -16.88 7.90
C ALA A 518 2.49 -16.34 6.76
N HIS A 519 2.45 -15.03 6.50
CA HIS A 519 3.32 -14.37 5.54
C HIS A 519 4.80 -14.58 5.89
N ARG A 520 5.19 -14.32 7.15
CA ARG A 520 6.56 -14.49 7.62
C ARG A 520 7.07 -15.91 7.39
N ARG A 521 6.29 -16.94 7.78
CA ARG A 521 6.68 -18.35 7.61
C ARG A 521 6.95 -18.68 6.15
N VAL A 522 6.06 -18.26 5.25
CA VAL A 522 6.26 -18.53 3.82
C VAL A 522 7.44 -17.76 3.24
N ALA A 523 7.66 -16.51 3.66
CA ALA A 523 8.84 -15.75 3.25
C ALA A 523 10.13 -16.45 3.70
N LEU A 524 10.18 -16.99 4.92
CA LEU A 524 11.33 -17.78 5.41
C LEU A 524 11.49 -19.09 4.62
N ASP A 525 10.42 -19.80 4.33
CA ASP A 525 10.46 -20.99 3.46
C ASP A 525 11.00 -20.70 2.06
N ILE A 526 10.77 -19.49 1.54
CA ILE A 526 11.31 -19.05 0.25
C ILE A 526 12.79 -18.72 0.40
N ILE A 527 13.19 -17.94 1.41
CA ILE A 527 14.58 -17.57 1.68
C ILE A 527 15.45 -18.83 1.82
N ASP A 528 14.98 -19.81 2.58
CA ASP A 528 15.76 -20.99 2.98
C ASP A 528 15.69 -22.13 1.94
N ASP A 529 14.90 -21.97 0.86
CA ASP A 529 14.84 -22.95 -0.22
C ASP A 529 16.11 -22.93 -1.06
N THR A 530 16.83 -24.06 -1.06
CA THR A 530 18.10 -24.21 -1.78
C THR A 530 17.96 -24.71 -3.22
N ARG A 531 16.75 -25.08 -3.65
CA ARG A 531 16.50 -25.65 -5.01
C ARG A 531 16.64 -24.61 -6.11
N ASP A 532 16.38 -23.34 -5.78
CA ASP A 532 16.57 -22.19 -6.66
C ASP A 532 17.42 -21.14 -5.93
N ALA A 533 18.59 -20.84 -6.48
CA ALA A 533 19.54 -19.89 -5.89
C ALA A 533 18.95 -18.47 -5.79
N SER A 534 18.10 -18.08 -6.74
CA SER A 534 17.50 -16.75 -6.79
C SER A 534 16.53 -16.45 -5.65
N LEU A 535 15.95 -17.50 -5.03
CA LEU A 535 14.98 -17.36 -3.94
C LEU A 535 15.59 -16.72 -2.67
N ALA A 536 16.90 -16.79 -2.50
CA ALA A 536 17.59 -16.14 -1.38
C ALA A 536 17.58 -14.61 -1.46
N HIS A 537 17.40 -14.07 -2.67
CA HIS A 537 17.50 -12.63 -2.91
C HIS A 537 16.21 -11.89 -2.44
N PRO A 538 16.35 -10.75 -1.71
CA PRO A 538 15.18 -10.04 -1.16
C PRO A 538 14.23 -9.48 -2.24
N ALA A 539 14.68 -9.26 -3.47
CA ALA A 539 13.80 -8.92 -4.59
C ALA A 539 12.72 -9.99 -4.85
N VAL A 540 12.98 -11.25 -4.47
CA VAL A 540 12.08 -12.38 -4.72
C VAL A 540 11.11 -12.62 -3.57
N TRP A 541 11.57 -12.62 -2.32
CA TRP A 541 10.74 -12.99 -1.16
C TRP A 541 10.09 -11.79 -0.44
N ALA A 542 10.58 -10.56 -0.65
CA ALA A 542 10.15 -9.38 0.10
C ALA A 542 9.12 -8.47 -0.61
N PRO A 543 8.66 -8.71 -1.85
CA PRO A 543 7.71 -7.79 -2.49
C PRO A 543 6.40 -7.67 -1.73
N PHE A 544 5.90 -8.75 -1.14
CA PHE A 544 4.63 -8.75 -0.44
C PHE A 544 4.74 -8.20 0.97
N VAL A 545 3.72 -7.42 1.35
CA VAL A 545 3.54 -6.89 2.70
C VAL A 545 2.09 -7.06 3.14
N VAL A 546 1.91 -7.30 4.44
CA VAL A 546 0.59 -7.28 5.08
C VAL A 546 0.32 -5.87 5.58
N VAL A 547 -0.79 -5.28 5.15
CA VAL A 547 -1.23 -3.93 5.54
C VAL A 547 -2.58 -4.03 6.23
N GLY A 548 -2.78 -3.32 7.34
CA GLY A 548 -4.04 -3.34 8.07
C GLY A 548 -4.02 -4.24 9.31
N GLU A 549 -5.07 -5.04 9.56
CA GLU A 549 -5.12 -5.96 10.70
C GLU A 549 -4.35 -7.25 10.39
N GLY A 550 -3.25 -7.45 11.04
CA GLY A 550 -2.34 -8.58 10.78
C GLY A 550 -2.70 -9.90 11.47
N ARG A 551 -3.84 -9.95 12.18
CA ARG A 551 -4.32 -11.14 12.90
C ARG A 551 -5.19 -12.02 12.04
#